data_1740b281fa1d58ece03cee80b123cb20
#
_entry.id   1740b281fa1d58ece03cee80b123cb20
#
_cell.length_a   1.000
_cell.length_b   1.000
_cell.length_c   1.000
_cell.angle_alpha   90.00
_cell.angle_beta   90.00
_cell.angle_gamma   90.00
#
_symmetry.space_group_name_H-M   'P 1'
#
loop_
_entity.id
_entity.type
_entity.pdbx_description
1 polymer ?
#
loop_
_entity_poly.entity_id
_entity_poly.type
_entity_poly.pdbx_seq_one_letter_code
_entity_poly.pdbx_strand_id
1 'polypeptide(L)'
;MIVAPASSGQLYPQAARRLGMHTTVITTGRDVYALPEHVRALIDDVRLVGTLSVPELRATARQVHRERPVQAVVAGDEFAVPVTAVIAAELGVDGLDPADAQVVRDKSAMRARLHSAGVRAPAFVVASSEEEAADAGEKVGYPCVIKPSGMVGTIGVRRADGRRDLIDGYRQIASETLPLAERLPDSTVVVEQYLRGQEFSAEGYVRHGQATILAITEKRLGPEPYFQQQGHIVRPATEVPGHEAVAAYMDEVTKTLGLTTGAFHAEYRVTDDGPTLIEVGARMAGDHIAEMVETVTGLSLAEASLAAAAGIPGPAPVTPSAAVAGIHFVAEPSLAGRRYTELRGWEEALRIPGVHGGEISIPAGQPIPDRQDLRSRIGHLMFTADGYSDAVRLRQALLDRISVVV
;
A
#
# COMPACT_ATOMS: atom_id res chain seq x y z
N MET A 1 -1.75 -5.81 -20.13
CA MET A 1 -3.10 -5.48 -19.60
C MET A 1 -2.98 -5.04 -18.17
N ILE A 2 -3.64 -3.95 -17.78
CA ILE A 2 -3.67 -3.40 -16.43
C ILE A 2 -5.12 -3.45 -15.94
N VAL A 3 -5.35 -4.06 -14.77
CA VAL A 3 -6.69 -4.26 -14.21
C VAL A 3 -6.92 -3.28 -13.07
N ALA A 4 -7.95 -2.44 -13.18
CA ALA A 4 -8.40 -1.47 -12.16
C ALA A 4 -7.27 -0.59 -11.59
N PRO A 5 -6.56 0.21 -12.41
CA PRO A 5 -5.48 1.06 -11.91
C PRO A 5 -6.02 2.19 -11.02
N ALA A 6 -5.54 2.21 -9.78
CA ALA A 6 -5.75 3.28 -8.81
C ALA A 6 -4.43 3.63 -8.14
N SER A 7 -4.27 4.85 -7.64
CA SER A 7 -3.05 5.31 -6.95
C SER A 7 -1.79 4.98 -7.78
N SER A 8 -0.79 4.29 -7.20
CA SER A 8 0.45 3.88 -7.89
C SER A 8 0.23 2.96 -9.11
N GLY A 9 -0.89 2.26 -9.20
CA GLY A 9 -1.25 1.50 -10.40
C GLY A 9 -1.39 2.36 -11.66
N GLN A 10 -1.61 3.66 -11.50
CA GLN A 10 -1.65 4.63 -12.59
C GLN A 10 -0.25 4.96 -13.17
N LEU A 11 0.82 4.46 -12.58
CA LEU A 11 2.18 4.53 -13.14
C LEU A 11 2.45 3.50 -14.24
N TYR A 12 1.68 2.40 -14.26
CA TYR A 12 1.88 1.34 -15.24
C TYR A 12 1.75 1.77 -16.72
N PRO A 13 0.81 2.66 -17.12
CA PRO A 13 0.74 3.13 -18.50
C PRO A 13 2.03 3.81 -18.98
N GLN A 14 2.63 4.65 -18.14
CA GLN A 14 3.92 5.29 -18.45
C GLN A 14 5.05 4.26 -18.53
N ALA A 15 5.11 3.33 -17.59
CA ALA A 15 6.08 2.25 -17.58
C ALA A 15 5.97 1.37 -18.84
N ALA A 16 4.76 0.99 -19.21
CA ALA A 16 4.50 0.21 -20.42
C ALA A 16 4.99 0.95 -21.70
N ARG A 17 4.73 2.25 -21.79
CA ARG A 17 5.20 3.08 -22.92
C ARG A 17 6.73 3.13 -22.97
N ARG A 18 7.42 3.28 -21.83
CA ARG A 18 8.89 3.24 -21.77
C ARG A 18 9.46 1.89 -22.21
N LEU A 19 8.74 0.80 -21.94
CA LEU A 19 9.09 -0.56 -22.37
C LEU A 19 8.64 -0.89 -23.81
N GLY A 20 8.02 0.05 -24.53
CA GLY A 20 7.50 -0.18 -25.88
C GLY A 20 6.31 -1.13 -25.95
N MET A 21 5.56 -1.28 -24.87
CA MET A 21 4.42 -2.19 -24.75
C MET A 21 3.11 -1.48 -25.13
N HIS A 22 2.23 -2.19 -25.84
CA HIS A 22 0.85 -1.76 -26.03
C HIS A 22 0.06 -1.95 -24.73
N THR A 23 -0.66 -0.93 -24.31
CA THR A 23 -1.36 -0.89 -23.02
C THR A 23 -2.87 -0.95 -23.19
N THR A 24 -3.49 -1.99 -22.63
CA THR A 24 -4.95 -2.06 -22.43
C THR A 24 -5.25 -1.93 -20.94
N VAL A 25 -6.16 -1.03 -20.57
CA VAL A 25 -6.66 -0.84 -19.20
C VAL A 25 -8.11 -1.30 -19.12
N ILE A 26 -8.44 -2.13 -18.12
CA ILE A 26 -9.82 -2.49 -17.77
C ILE A 26 -10.16 -1.77 -16.46
N THR A 27 -11.19 -0.91 -16.46
CA THR A 27 -11.57 -0.08 -15.32
C THR A 27 -13.05 0.29 -15.34
N THR A 28 -13.62 0.68 -14.19
CA THR A 28 -14.94 1.33 -14.14
C THR A 28 -14.87 2.78 -14.61
N GLY A 29 -13.71 3.40 -14.57
CA GLY A 29 -13.50 4.81 -14.92
C GLY A 29 -14.16 5.80 -13.95
N ARG A 30 -14.53 5.34 -12.74
CA ARG A 30 -15.24 6.13 -11.73
C ARG A 30 -14.47 6.13 -10.40
N ASP A 31 -14.71 7.16 -9.59
CA ASP A 31 -14.15 7.31 -8.25
C ASP A 31 -12.60 7.14 -8.25
N VAL A 32 -12.07 6.31 -7.38
CA VAL A 32 -10.63 6.03 -7.27
C VAL A 32 -10.06 5.36 -8.54
N TYR A 33 -10.89 4.81 -9.41
CA TYR A 33 -10.53 4.20 -10.69
C TYR A 33 -10.72 5.14 -11.89
N ALA A 34 -11.02 6.41 -11.66
CA ALA A 34 -11.00 7.42 -12.70
C ALA A 34 -9.56 7.59 -13.25
N LEU A 35 -9.45 7.75 -14.55
CA LEU A 35 -8.17 7.95 -15.22
C LEU A 35 -7.96 9.44 -15.48
N PRO A 36 -7.03 10.11 -14.80
CA PRO A 36 -6.65 11.48 -15.11
C PRO A 36 -6.25 11.62 -16.58
N GLU A 37 -6.49 12.78 -17.19
CA GLU A 37 -6.25 13.00 -18.61
C GLU A 37 -4.80 12.68 -19.03
N HIS A 38 -3.82 13.06 -18.23
CA HIS A 38 -2.42 12.78 -18.48
C HIS A 38 -2.09 11.28 -18.45
N VAL A 39 -2.76 10.49 -17.59
CA VAL A 39 -2.64 9.03 -17.56
C VAL A 39 -3.36 8.41 -18.75
N ARG A 40 -4.59 8.90 -19.03
CA ARG A 40 -5.40 8.40 -20.15
C ARG A 40 -4.70 8.55 -21.49
N ALA A 41 -3.96 9.63 -21.69
CA ALA A 41 -3.18 9.91 -22.91
C ALA A 41 -2.01 8.92 -23.15
N LEU A 42 -1.63 8.13 -22.14
CA LEU A 42 -0.58 7.10 -22.22
C LEU A 42 -1.12 5.70 -22.54
N ILE A 43 -2.45 5.53 -22.58
CA ILE A 43 -3.13 4.24 -22.72
C ILE A 43 -3.63 4.09 -24.16
N ASP A 44 -3.27 2.97 -24.80
CA ASP A 44 -3.69 2.70 -26.18
C ASP A 44 -5.17 2.28 -26.27
N ASP A 45 -5.63 1.46 -25.31
CA ASP A 45 -7.00 0.94 -25.28
C ASP A 45 -7.59 0.94 -23.87
N VAL A 46 -8.79 1.49 -23.68
CA VAL A 46 -9.52 1.48 -22.40
C VAL A 46 -10.81 0.72 -22.57
N ARG A 47 -11.00 -0.30 -21.72
CA ARG A 47 -12.22 -1.10 -21.63
C ARG A 47 -12.97 -0.71 -20.35
N LEU A 48 -14.07 0.02 -20.53
CA LEU A 48 -14.94 0.36 -19.42
C LEU A 48 -15.84 -0.82 -19.07
N VAL A 49 -15.92 -1.14 -17.78
CA VAL A 49 -16.80 -2.18 -17.21
C VAL A 49 -17.78 -1.55 -16.26
N GLY A 50 -18.93 -2.18 -16.08
CA GLY A 50 -19.97 -1.71 -15.17
C GLY A 50 -19.58 -1.89 -13.71
N THR A 51 -18.87 -3.00 -13.42
CA THR A 51 -18.40 -3.36 -12.07
C THR A 51 -17.02 -4.02 -12.14
N LEU A 52 -16.31 -4.07 -11.01
CA LEU A 52 -15.09 -4.84 -10.87
C LEU A 52 -15.36 -6.29 -10.45
N SER A 53 -16.51 -6.84 -10.82
CA SER A 53 -16.83 -8.24 -10.54
C SER A 53 -15.94 -9.19 -11.31
N VAL A 54 -15.58 -10.30 -10.69
CA VAL A 54 -14.72 -11.33 -11.30
C VAL A 54 -15.27 -11.81 -12.65
N PRO A 55 -16.58 -12.11 -12.81
CA PRO A 55 -17.10 -12.56 -14.10
C PRO A 55 -16.95 -11.52 -15.23
N GLU A 56 -17.22 -10.23 -14.94
CA GLU A 56 -17.15 -9.15 -15.93
C GLU A 56 -15.71 -8.87 -16.36
N LEU A 57 -14.80 -8.77 -15.40
CA LEU A 57 -13.38 -8.57 -15.67
C LEU A 57 -12.77 -9.71 -16.50
N ARG A 58 -13.08 -10.98 -16.16
CA ARG A 58 -12.65 -12.16 -16.94
C ARG A 58 -13.21 -12.16 -18.35
N ALA A 59 -14.49 -11.84 -18.53
CA ALA A 59 -15.11 -11.80 -19.86
C ALA A 59 -14.44 -10.75 -20.74
N THR A 60 -14.24 -9.54 -20.20
CA THR A 60 -13.54 -8.44 -20.89
C THR A 60 -12.10 -8.79 -21.23
N ALA A 61 -11.36 -9.38 -20.28
CA ALA A 61 -9.97 -9.79 -20.48
C ALA A 61 -9.83 -10.84 -21.62
N ARG A 62 -10.72 -11.84 -21.65
CA ARG A 62 -10.76 -12.83 -22.75
C ARG A 62 -11.08 -12.18 -24.11
N GLN A 63 -11.98 -11.20 -24.14
CA GLN A 63 -12.28 -10.48 -25.36
C GLN A 63 -11.03 -9.71 -25.85
N VAL A 64 -10.38 -8.95 -24.97
CA VAL A 64 -9.14 -8.22 -25.29
C VAL A 64 -8.07 -9.17 -25.82
N HIS A 65 -7.86 -10.32 -25.15
CA HIS A 65 -6.84 -11.30 -25.56
C HIS A 65 -7.12 -11.91 -26.97
N ARG A 66 -8.41 -12.14 -27.32
CA ARG A 66 -8.77 -12.59 -28.68
C ARG A 66 -8.51 -11.53 -29.75
N GLU A 67 -8.74 -10.24 -29.42
CA GLU A 67 -8.50 -9.12 -30.33
C GLU A 67 -7.00 -8.84 -30.48
N ARG A 68 -6.26 -8.91 -29.39
CA ARG A 68 -4.80 -8.73 -29.32
C ARG A 68 -4.21 -9.61 -28.22
N PRO A 69 -3.36 -10.58 -28.55
CA PRO A 69 -2.73 -11.45 -27.54
C PRO A 69 -2.03 -10.63 -26.45
N VAL A 70 -2.41 -10.87 -25.19
CA VAL A 70 -1.86 -10.23 -24.00
C VAL A 70 -0.64 -11.04 -23.56
N GLN A 71 0.45 -10.35 -23.21
CA GLN A 71 1.71 -10.95 -22.76
C GLN A 71 1.90 -10.82 -21.24
N ALA A 72 1.26 -9.84 -20.62
CA ALA A 72 1.33 -9.61 -19.18
C ALA A 72 0.01 -9.05 -18.66
N VAL A 73 -0.37 -9.46 -17.44
CA VAL A 73 -1.51 -8.91 -16.71
C VAL A 73 -1.02 -8.46 -15.34
N VAL A 74 -1.31 -7.21 -14.96
CA VAL A 74 -0.90 -6.64 -13.68
C VAL A 74 -2.09 -6.04 -12.93
N ALA A 75 -2.09 -6.19 -11.62
CA ALA A 75 -3.07 -5.55 -10.75
C ALA A 75 -2.70 -4.08 -10.56
N GLY A 76 -3.62 -3.19 -10.89
CA GLY A 76 -3.46 -1.75 -10.68
C GLY A 76 -3.92 -1.29 -9.30
N ASP A 77 -4.48 -2.19 -8.48
CA ASP A 77 -4.99 -1.93 -7.14
C ASP A 77 -4.93 -3.21 -6.29
N GLU A 78 -4.92 -3.06 -4.98
CA GLU A 78 -4.88 -4.16 -4.02
C GLU A 78 -6.06 -5.13 -4.20
N PHE A 79 -7.26 -4.59 -4.41
CA PHE A 79 -8.47 -5.41 -4.57
C PHE A 79 -8.55 -6.15 -5.91
N ALA A 80 -7.74 -5.72 -6.88
CA ALA A 80 -7.63 -6.37 -8.19
C ALA A 80 -6.65 -7.56 -8.19
N VAL A 81 -5.82 -7.74 -7.17
CA VAL A 81 -4.78 -8.79 -7.12
C VAL A 81 -5.36 -10.19 -7.37
N PRO A 82 -6.42 -10.65 -6.66
CA PRO A 82 -6.95 -12.01 -6.88
C PRO A 82 -7.53 -12.22 -8.28
N VAL A 83 -8.29 -11.27 -8.80
CA VAL A 83 -8.90 -11.42 -10.13
C VAL A 83 -7.85 -11.31 -11.24
N THR A 84 -6.80 -10.52 -11.03
CA THR A 84 -5.65 -10.44 -11.96
C THR A 84 -4.94 -11.78 -12.07
N ALA A 85 -4.73 -12.47 -10.96
CA ALA A 85 -4.15 -13.82 -10.94
C ALA A 85 -5.01 -14.83 -11.71
N VAL A 86 -6.34 -14.79 -11.51
CA VAL A 86 -7.28 -15.64 -12.26
C VAL A 86 -7.21 -15.34 -13.76
N ILE A 87 -7.18 -14.06 -14.15
CA ILE A 87 -7.09 -13.66 -15.55
C ILE A 87 -5.74 -14.11 -16.15
N ALA A 88 -4.63 -13.93 -15.47
CA ALA A 88 -3.32 -14.37 -15.95
C ALA A 88 -3.29 -15.89 -16.20
N ALA A 89 -3.79 -16.68 -15.25
CA ALA A 89 -3.88 -18.13 -15.40
C ALA A 89 -4.78 -18.56 -16.58
N GLU A 90 -5.93 -17.90 -16.77
CA GLU A 90 -6.82 -18.20 -17.92
C GLU A 90 -6.22 -17.84 -19.29
N LEU A 91 -5.42 -16.78 -19.34
CA LEU A 91 -4.79 -16.33 -20.56
C LEU A 91 -3.46 -17.03 -20.85
N GLY A 92 -2.99 -17.88 -19.90
CA GLY A 92 -1.71 -18.59 -20.02
C GLY A 92 -0.49 -17.68 -20.00
N VAL A 93 -0.55 -16.57 -19.24
CA VAL A 93 0.56 -15.64 -19.05
C VAL A 93 1.07 -15.72 -17.61
N ASP A 94 2.33 -15.31 -17.40
CA ASP A 94 2.93 -15.29 -16.08
C ASP A 94 2.11 -14.44 -15.08
N GLY A 95 1.96 -14.94 -13.87
CA GLY A 95 1.21 -14.32 -12.80
C GLY A 95 1.33 -15.09 -11.49
N LEU A 96 0.67 -14.62 -10.47
CA LEU A 96 0.52 -15.37 -9.22
C LEU A 96 -0.44 -16.54 -9.42
N ASP A 97 -0.24 -17.62 -8.67
CA ASP A 97 -1.28 -18.63 -8.53
C ASP A 97 -2.54 -17.98 -7.91
N PRO A 98 -3.75 -18.23 -8.44
CA PRO A 98 -4.98 -17.65 -7.90
C PRO A 98 -5.22 -17.93 -6.42
N ALA A 99 -4.82 -19.13 -5.92
CA ALA A 99 -4.95 -19.46 -4.51
C ALA A 99 -3.96 -18.67 -3.64
N ASP A 100 -2.72 -18.48 -4.11
CA ASP A 100 -1.71 -17.66 -3.42
C ASP A 100 -2.12 -16.17 -3.39
N ALA A 101 -2.67 -15.66 -4.50
CA ALA A 101 -3.19 -14.31 -4.56
C ALA A 101 -4.32 -14.05 -3.54
N GLN A 102 -5.19 -15.04 -3.28
CA GLN A 102 -6.20 -14.95 -2.21
C GLN A 102 -5.55 -14.92 -0.82
N VAL A 103 -4.55 -15.75 -0.59
CA VAL A 103 -3.82 -15.79 0.70
C VAL A 103 -3.14 -14.45 0.99
N VAL A 104 -2.47 -13.88 0.01
CA VAL A 104 -1.80 -12.57 0.17
C VAL A 104 -2.81 -11.47 0.49
N ARG A 105 -4.02 -11.58 -0.03
CA ARG A 105 -5.08 -10.57 0.13
C ARG A 105 -5.82 -10.65 1.47
N ASP A 106 -5.81 -11.81 2.12
CA ASP A 106 -6.48 -12.06 3.39
C ASP A 106 -5.45 -12.19 4.53
N LYS A 107 -5.49 -11.25 5.50
CA LYS A 107 -4.54 -11.22 6.61
C LYS A 107 -4.59 -12.49 7.47
N SER A 108 -5.77 -13.10 7.63
CA SER A 108 -5.93 -14.34 8.41
C SER A 108 -5.28 -15.53 7.70
N ALA A 109 -5.51 -15.66 6.40
CA ALA A 109 -4.91 -16.70 5.56
C ALA A 109 -3.39 -16.52 5.44
N MET A 110 -2.93 -15.28 5.27
CA MET A 110 -1.50 -14.93 5.26
C MET A 110 -0.82 -15.36 6.56
N ARG A 111 -1.38 -15.01 7.73
CA ARG A 111 -0.84 -15.41 9.03
C ARG A 111 -0.79 -16.93 9.19
N ALA A 112 -1.89 -17.62 8.84
CA ALA A 112 -1.96 -19.08 8.92
C ALA A 112 -0.87 -19.75 8.08
N ARG A 113 -0.64 -19.27 6.86
CA ARG A 113 0.38 -19.81 5.97
C ARG A 113 1.80 -19.56 6.51
N LEU A 114 2.13 -18.36 6.98
CA LEU A 114 3.43 -18.05 7.55
C LEU A 114 3.71 -18.92 8.79
N HIS A 115 2.76 -19.03 9.71
CA HIS A 115 2.91 -19.88 10.90
C HIS A 115 3.10 -21.37 10.55
N SER A 116 2.33 -21.89 9.60
CA SER A 116 2.46 -23.30 9.19
C SER A 116 3.80 -23.63 8.55
N ALA A 117 4.45 -22.63 7.94
CA ALA A 117 5.79 -22.75 7.36
C ALA A 117 6.91 -22.43 8.37
N GLY A 118 6.58 -22.02 9.60
CA GLY A 118 7.57 -21.62 10.60
C GLY A 118 8.22 -20.26 10.36
N VAL A 119 7.64 -19.45 9.45
CA VAL A 119 8.11 -18.10 9.17
C VAL A 119 7.64 -17.15 10.28
N ARG A 120 8.54 -16.29 10.76
CA ARG A 120 8.24 -15.36 11.83
C ARG A 120 7.07 -14.44 11.46
N ALA A 121 6.04 -14.42 12.30
CA ALA A 121 4.87 -13.59 12.19
C ALA A 121 4.25 -13.38 13.58
N PRO A 122 3.46 -12.32 13.81
CA PRO A 122 2.81 -12.12 15.10
C PRO A 122 1.84 -13.27 15.40
N ALA A 123 1.75 -13.67 16.68
CA ALA A 123 0.68 -14.56 17.13
C ALA A 123 -0.67 -13.92 16.82
N PHE A 124 -1.66 -14.72 16.43
CA PHE A 124 -2.96 -14.19 16.01
C PHE A 124 -4.11 -15.12 16.31
N VAL A 125 -5.31 -14.56 16.39
CA VAL A 125 -6.59 -15.27 16.45
C VAL A 125 -7.56 -14.56 15.52
N VAL A 126 -8.34 -15.33 14.75
CA VAL A 126 -9.42 -14.81 13.90
C VAL A 126 -10.71 -14.78 14.72
N ALA A 127 -11.49 -13.72 14.56
CA ALA A 127 -12.78 -13.56 15.23
C ALA A 127 -13.84 -12.98 14.26
N SER A 128 -15.08 -13.42 14.42
CA SER A 128 -16.23 -13.01 13.59
C SER A 128 -17.38 -12.44 14.44
N SER A 129 -17.16 -12.32 15.74
CA SER A 129 -18.08 -11.69 16.68
C SER A 129 -17.36 -10.87 17.73
N GLU A 130 -18.10 -10.01 18.39
CA GLU A 130 -17.61 -9.17 19.50
C GLU A 130 -17.03 -10.01 20.65
N GLU A 131 -17.70 -11.10 21.00
CA GLU A 131 -17.27 -12.00 22.07
C GLU A 131 -15.99 -12.74 21.67
N GLU A 132 -15.94 -13.30 20.45
CA GLU A 132 -14.75 -13.96 19.93
C GLU A 132 -13.55 -13.01 19.85
N ALA A 133 -13.75 -11.75 19.43
CA ALA A 133 -12.69 -10.75 19.41
C ALA A 133 -12.16 -10.45 20.82
N ALA A 134 -13.05 -10.34 21.80
CA ALA A 134 -12.69 -10.12 23.19
C ALA A 134 -11.91 -11.33 23.78
N ASP A 135 -12.34 -12.54 23.47
CA ASP A 135 -11.67 -13.78 23.91
C ASP A 135 -10.34 -14.02 23.18
N ALA A 136 -10.20 -13.52 21.95
CA ALA A 136 -8.95 -13.54 21.20
C ALA A 136 -7.84 -12.77 21.93
N GLY A 137 -8.17 -11.63 22.54
CA GLY A 137 -7.22 -10.84 23.33
C GLY A 137 -6.63 -11.59 24.51
N GLU A 138 -7.44 -12.41 25.19
CA GLU A 138 -6.97 -13.24 26.31
C GLU A 138 -5.97 -14.32 25.85
N LYS A 139 -6.12 -14.79 24.60
CA LYS A 139 -5.24 -15.80 24.01
C LYS A 139 -3.95 -15.21 23.46
N VAL A 140 -4.04 -14.04 22.82
CA VAL A 140 -2.90 -13.34 22.22
C VAL A 140 -2.07 -12.60 23.25
N GLY A 141 -2.72 -12.07 24.30
CA GLY A 141 -2.13 -11.20 25.31
C GLY A 141 -2.24 -9.72 24.95
N TYR A 142 -2.15 -8.85 25.97
CA TYR A 142 -2.21 -7.40 25.82
C TYR A 142 -0.83 -6.74 25.98
N PRO A 143 -0.53 -5.64 25.29
CA PRO A 143 -1.36 -5.05 24.23
C PRO A 143 -1.42 -5.92 22.98
N CYS A 144 -2.53 -5.84 22.25
CA CYS A 144 -2.71 -6.50 20.97
C CYS A 144 -3.26 -5.50 19.92
N VAL A 145 -3.41 -5.95 18.68
CA VAL A 145 -3.96 -5.16 17.56
C VAL A 145 -5.17 -5.87 17.01
N ILE A 146 -6.28 -5.15 16.83
CA ILE A 146 -7.44 -5.61 16.07
C ILE A 146 -7.46 -4.92 14.72
N LYS A 147 -7.74 -5.68 13.66
CA LYS A 147 -7.85 -5.18 12.28
C LYS A 147 -8.77 -6.03 11.41
N PRO A 148 -9.46 -5.45 10.41
CA PRO A 148 -10.24 -6.22 9.43
C PRO A 148 -9.31 -7.13 8.62
N SER A 149 -9.75 -8.36 8.30
CA SER A 149 -8.95 -9.31 7.53
C SER A 149 -8.66 -8.81 6.11
N GLY A 150 -9.65 -8.20 5.47
CA GLY A 150 -9.64 -7.87 4.05
C GLY A 150 -9.47 -6.37 3.69
N MET A 151 -9.14 -5.46 4.62
CA MET A 151 -9.00 -4.03 4.32
C MET A 151 -7.53 -3.58 4.22
N VAL A 152 -7.32 -2.35 3.74
CA VAL A 152 -6.03 -1.69 3.51
C VAL A 152 -6.03 -0.28 4.09
N GLY A 153 -4.88 0.40 4.13
CA GLY A 153 -4.79 1.82 4.47
C GLY A 153 -5.12 2.14 5.93
N THR A 154 -4.80 1.25 6.86
CA THR A 154 -5.06 1.36 8.31
C THR A 154 -6.53 1.46 8.70
N ILE A 155 -7.48 1.22 7.77
CA ILE A 155 -8.91 1.27 8.06
C ILE A 155 -9.28 0.20 9.08
N GLY A 156 -9.83 0.64 10.21
CA GLY A 156 -10.25 -0.24 11.30
C GLY A 156 -9.10 -0.85 12.11
N VAL A 157 -7.86 -0.44 11.87
CA VAL A 157 -6.70 -0.93 12.64
C VAL A 157 -6.61 -0.15 13.95
N ARG A 158 -6.55 -0.88 15.08
CA ARG A 158 -6.48 -0.28 16.40
C ARG A 158 -5.68 -1.16 17.37
N ARG A 159 -4.84 -0.52 18.21
CA ARG A 159 -4.26 -1.13 19.41
C ARG A 159 -5.33 -1.26 20.50
N ALA A 160 -5.30 -2.37 21.21
CA ALA A 160 -6.12 -2.67 22.36
C ALA A 160 -5.22 -3.00 23.55
N ASP A 161 -5.44 -2.30 24.66
CA ASP A 161 -4.73 -2.51 25.93
C ASP A 161 -5.54 -3.39 26.90
N GLY A 162 -6.76 -3.77 26.50
CA GLY A 162 -7.64 -4.61 27.31
C GLY A 162 -8.88 -5.07 26.52
N ARG A 163 -9.68 -5.93 27.18
CA ARG A 163 -10.89 -6.53 26.61
C ARG A 163 -11.87 -5.49 26.07
N ARG A 164 -12.06 -4.38 26.77
CA ARG A 164 -12.98 -3.32 26.35
C ARG A 164 -12.56 -2.68 25.03
N ASP A 165 -11.26 -2.44 24.85
CA ASP A 165 -10.76 -1.84 23.62
C ASP A 165 -10.99 -2.72 22.40
N LEU A 166 -10.94 -4.07 22.58
CA LEU A 166 -11.24 -5.02 21.52
C LEU A 166 -12.73 -4.99 21.14
N ILE A 167 -13.62 -4.95 22.14
CA ILE A 167 -15.06 -4.82 21.92
C ILE A 167 -15.38 -3.53 21.17
N ASP A 168 -14.82 -2.40 21.61
CA ASP A 168 -15.03 -1.11 20.97
C ASP A 168 -14.43 -1.10 19.53
N GLY A 169 -13.25 -1.71 19.35
CA GLY A 169 -12.62 -1.87 18.03
C GLY A 169 -13.45 -2.71 17.08
N TYR A 170 -13.97 -3.85 17.53
CA TYR A 170 -14.86 -4.70 16.73
C TYR A 170 -16.12 -3.94 16.32
N ARG A 171 -16.79 -3.26 17.27
CA ARG A 171 -17.97 -2.43 16.99
C ARG A 171 -17.68 -1.34 15.98
N GLN A 172 -16.55 -0.68 16.10
CA GLN A 172 -16.11 0.34 15.14
C GLN A 172 -15.98 -0.24 13.74
N ILE A 173 -15.32 -1.39 13.58
CA ILE A 173 -15.17 -2.08 12.30
C ILE A 173 -16.55 -2.48 11.75
N ALA A 174 -17.38 -3.10 12.56
CA ALA A 174 -18.70 -3.56 12.15
C ALA A 174 -19.67 -2.41 11.78
N SER A 175 -19.47 -1.21 12.35
CA SER A 175 -20.28 -0.02 12.06
C SER A 175 -19.73 0.83 10.91
N GLU A 176 -18.60 0.46 10.30
CA GLU A 176 -17.98 1.25 9.23
C GLU A 176 -18.88 1.27 7.97
N THR A 177 -19.26 2.45 7.56
CA THR A 177 -20.13 2.70 6.41
C THR A 177 -19.47 3.50 5.30
N LEU A 178 -18.27 4.05 5.55
CA LEU A 178 -17.53 4.78 4.55
C LEU A 178 -16.58 3.84 3.80
N PRO A 179 -16.86 3.49 2.53
CA PRO A 179 -16.07 2.53 1.79
C PRO A 179 -14.71 3.07 1.39
N LEU A 180 -13.78 2.16 1.14
CA LEU A 180 -12.57 2.43 0.35
C LEU A 180 -12.64 1.59 -0.93
N ALA A 181 -12.45 2.23 -2.09
CA ALA A 181 -12.52 1.55 -3.38
C ALA A 181 -13.79 0.69 -3.54
N GLU A 182 -14.94 1.23 -3.17
CA GLU A 182 -16.25 0.55 -3.18
C GLU A 182 -16.37 -0.66 -2.23
N ARG A 183 -15.43 -0.81 -1.28
CA ARG A 183 -15.40 -1.92 -0.31
C ARG A 183 -15.55 -1.42 1.12
N LEU A 184 -16.36 -2.14 1.87
CA LEU A 184 -16.48 -1.98 3.32
C LEU A 184 -15.71 -3.09 4.04
N PRO A 185 -15.22 -2.85 5.27
CA PRO A 185 -14.76 -3.92 6.14
C PRO A 185 -15.84 -4.97 6.31
N ASP A 186 -15.44 -6.24 6.26
CA ASP A 186 -16.31 -7.34 6.69
C ASP A 186 -16.23 -7.51 8.21
N SER A 187 -17.07 -8.38 8.76
CA SER A 187 -17.10 -8.67 10.19
C SER A 187 -15.95 -9.58 10.65
N THR A 188 -15.15 -10.11 9.72
CA THR A 188 -14.00 -10.95 10.06
C THR A 188 -12.81 -10.09 10.44
N VAL A 189 -12.34 -10.22 11.66
CA VAL A 189 -11.19 -9.48 12.19
C VAL A 189 -10.07 -10.44 12.57
N VAL A 190 -8.85 -9.90 12.52
CA VAL A 190 -7.66 -10.55 13.09
C VAL A 190 -7.28 -9.77 14.35
N VAL A 191 -7.17 -10.48 15.46
CA VAL A 191 -6.56 -9.99 16.70
C VAL A 191 -5.16 -10.57 16.76
N GLU A 192 -4.14 -9.71 16.79
CA GLU A 192 -2.75 -10.15 16.70
C GLU A 192 -1.86 -9.47 17.75
N GLN A 193 -0.75 -10.09 18.04
CA GLN A 193 0.28 -9.58 18.92
C GLN A 193 0.71 -8.17 18.50
N TYR A 194 0.75 -7.23 19.45
CA TYR A 194 1.32 -5.92 19.20
C TYR A 194 2.84 -6.03 19.07
N LEU A 195 3.35 -5.75 17.88
CA LEU A 195 4.78 -5.73 17.62
C LEU A 195 5.38 -4.42 18.11
N ARG A 196 6.36 -4.47 19.00
CA ARG A 196 7.12 -3.30 19.42
C ARG A 196 8.24 -3.02 18.41
N GLY A 197 8.53 -1.75 18.15
CA GLY A 197 9.61 -1.32 17.27
C GLY A 197 9.17 -0.34 16.19
N GLN A 198 10.14 0.21 15.48
CA GLN A 198 9.91 1.14 14.36
C GLN A 198 9.31 0.37 13.17
N GLU A 199 8.32 0.99 12.54
CA GLU A 199 7.65 0.44 11.37
C GLU A 199 8.31 0.91 10.07
N PHE A 200 8.45 -0.03 9.16
CA PHE A 200 9.02 0.15 7.83
C PHE A 200 8.20 -0.60 6.80
N SER A 201 8.48 -0.32 5.52
CA SER A 201 8.11 -1.23 4.45
C SER A 201 9.26 -1.46 3.47
N ALA A 202 9.30 -2.65 2.89
CA ALA A 202 10.19 -3.05 1.83
C ALA A 202 9.46 -2.91 0.49
N GLU A 203 10.04 -2.16 -0.43
CA GLU A 203 9.53 -1.91 -1.76
C GLU A 203 10.37 -2.68 -2.77
N GLY A 204 9.75 -3.59 -3.47
CA GLY A 204 10.49 -4.47 -4.37
C GLY A 204 9.63 -5.13 -5.42
N TYR A 205 10.26 -6.04 -6.14
CA TYR A 205 9.60 -6.91 -7.11
C TYR A 205 10.13 -8.33 -7.00
N VAL A 206 9.32 -9.26 -7.44
CA VAL A 206 9.68 -10.68 -7.57
C VAL A 206 9.80 -11.01 -9.05
N ARG A 207 10.81 -11.76 -9.41
CA ARG A 207 11.00 -12.31 -10.75
C ARG A 207 11.46 -13.76 -10.64
N HIS A 208 10.72 -14.68 -11.24
CA HIS A 208 10.97 -16.13 -11.15
C HIS A 208 11.14 -16.62 -9.70
N GLY A 209 10.31 -16.09 -8.78
CA GLY A 209 10.35 -16.46 -7.36
C GLY A 209 11.52 -15.87 -6.56
N GLN A 210 12.32 -15.00 -7.15
CA GLN A 210 13.40 -14.29 -6.44
C GLN A 210 13.00 -12.85 -6.16
N ALA A 211 12.98 -12.47 -4.88
CA ALA A 211 12.67 -11.12 -4.44
C ALA A 211 13.90 -10.19 -4.58
N THR A 212 13.66 -8.98 -5.07
CA THR A 212 14.64 -7.89 -5.08
C THR A 212 14.02 -6.69 -4.38
N ILE A 213 14.63 -6.24 -3.27
CA ILE A 213 14.23 -5.03 -2.56
C ILE A 213 14.99 -3.86 -3.14
N LEU A 214 14.30 -2.85 -3.65
CA LEU A 214 14.89 -1.63 -4.20
C LEU A 214 15.07 -0.57 -3.12
N ALA A 215 14.06 -0.37 -2.28
CA ALA A 215 14.06 0.67 -1.25
C ALA A 215 13.39 0.17 0.04
N ILE A 216 13.73 0.83 1.13
CA ILE A 216 13.06 0.69 2.41
C ILE A 216 12.46 2.04 2.78
N THR A 217 11.18 1.99 3.13
CA THR A 217 10.38 3.15 3.54
C THR A 217 10.21 3.13 5.05
N GLU A 218 10.65 4.16 5.73
CA GLU A 218 10.35 4.37 7.15
C GLU A 218 8.96 5.01 7.29
N LYS A 219 8.09 4.40 8.08
CA LYS A 219 6.73 4.88 8.34
C LYS A 219 6.73 5.83 9.56
N ARG A 220 6.14 7.00 9.40
CA ARG A 220 5.91 7.97 10.47
C ARG A 220 4.45 7.87 10.89
N LEU A 221 4.23 7.24 12.03
CA LEU A 221 2.89 7.01 12.56
C LEU A 221 2.45 8.15 13.46
N GLY A 222 1.15 8.40 13.47
CA GLY A 222 0.47 9.26 14.42
C GLY A 222 0.34 8.59 15.80
N PRO A 223 -0.35 9.27 16.73
CA PRO A 223 -0.53 8.75 18.08
C PRO A 223 -1.37 7.47 18.09
N GLU A 224 -0.97 6.53 18.94
CA GLU A 224 -1.81 5.37 19.25
C GLU A 224 -3.13 5.82 19.89
N PRO A 225 -4.20 5.03 19.73
CA PRO A 225 -4.20 3.62 19.31
C PRO A 225 -4.39 3.36 17.81
N TYR A 226 -4.37 4.35 16.91
CA TYR A 226 -4.88 4.19 15.55
C TYR A 226 -3.83 4.01 14.44
N PHE A 227 -2.56 4.10 14.68
CA PHE A 227 -1.48 3.90 13.68
C PHE A 227 -1.62 4.69 12.37
N GLN A 228 -2.33 5.82 12.38
CA GLN A 228 -2.48 6.67 11.20
C GLN A 228 -1.12 7.09 10.67
N GLN A 229 -0.84 6.79 9.40
CA GLN A 229 0.42 7.17 8.78
C GLN A 229 0.44 8.68 8.50
N GLN A 230 1.42 9.38 9.07
CA GLN A 230 1.62 10.83 8.97
C GLN A 230 2.77 11.21 8.04
N GLY A 231 3.40 10.26 7.41
CA GLY A 231 4.45 10.48 6.42
C GLY A 231 5.36 9.29 6.23
N HIS A 232 6.21 9.39 5.22
CA HIS A 232 7.17 8.37 4.85
C HIS A 232 8.53 9.00 4.55
N ILE A 233 9.60 8.26 4.80
CA ILE A 233 10.96 8.59 4.34
C ILE A 233 11.48 7.36 3.61
N VAL A 234 11.78 7.50 2.32
CA VAL A 234 12.23 6.44 1.42
C VAL A 234 13.72 6.58 1.15
N ARG A 235 14.46 5.47 1.26
CA ARG A 235 15.89 5.38 0.96
C ARG A 235 16.18 4.14 0.12
N PRO A 236 17.25 4.12 -0.68
CA PRO A 236 17.75 2.88 -1.27
C PRO A 236 17.92 1.82 -0.18
N ALA A 237 17.56 0.58 -0.46
CA ALA A 237 17.61 -0.48 0.56
C ALA A 237 19.02 -0.61 1.17
N THR A 238 20.06 -0.53 0.35
CA THR A 238 21.48 -0.65 0.75
C THR A 238 21.95 0.45 1.70
N GLU A 239 21.24 1.57 1.76
CA GLU A 239 21.55 2.70 2.66
C GLU A 239 20.86 2.59 4.03
N VAL A 240 20.08 1.51 4.24
CA VAL A 240 19.36 1.27 5.50
C VAL A 240 20.12 0.22 6.34
N PRO A 241 20.54 0.55 7.56
CA PRO A 241 21.19 -0.43 8.43
C PRO A 241 20.32 -1.66 8.65
N GLY A 242 20.93 -2.85 8.52
CA GLY A 242 20.24 -4.12 8.70
C GLY A 242 19.43 -4.59 7.49
N HIS A 243 19.58 -3.94 6.33
CA HIS A 243 18.84 -4.30 5.11
C HIS A 243 19.05 -5.75 4.67
N GLU A 244 20.22 -6.35 4.94
CA GLU A 244 20.48 -7.75 4.60
C GLU A 244 19.54 -8.71 5.38
N ALA A 245 19.30 -8.41 6.66
CA ALA A 245 18.37 -9.20 7.47
C ALA A 245 16.93 -9.04 6.98
N VAL A 246 16.57 -7.84 6.54
CA VAL A 246 15.27 -7.56 5.91
C VAL A 246 15.16 -8.32 4.59
N ALA A 247 16.20 -8.28 3.75
CA ALA A 247 16.20 -8.97 2.45
C ALA A 247 16.06 -10.51 2.62
N ALA A 248 16.79 -11.09 3.54
CA ALA A 248 16.70 -12.53 3.84
C ALA A 248 15.29 -12.90 4.34
N TYR A 249 14.72 -12.10 5.24
CA TYR A 249 13.38 -12.33 5.76
C TYR A 249 12.30 -12.17 4.68
N MET A 250 12.38 -11.14 3.83
CA MET A 250 11.42 -10.93 2.75
C MET A 250 11.51 -11.99 1.65
N ASP A 251 12.69 -12.53 1.40
CA ASP A 251 12.85 -13.68 0.50
C ASP A 251 12.11 -14.91 1.03
N GLU A 252 12.19 -15.19 2.33
CA GLU A 252 11.45 -16.26 2.99
C GLU A 252 9.93 -16.01 2.96
N VAL A 253 9.48 -14.78 3.26
CA VAL A 253 8.07 -14.38 3.24
C VAL A 253 7.49 -14.49 1.84
N THR A 254 8.14 -13.94 0.82
CA THR A 254 7.63 -13.95 -0.56
C THR A 254 7.54 -15.36 -1.13
N LYS A 255 8.52 -16.22 -0.86
CA LYS A 255 8.50 -17.64 -1.24
C LYS A 255 7.36 -18.40 -0.56
N THR A 256 7.21 -18.23 0.75
CA THR A 256 6.17 -18.91 1.54
C THR A 256 4.76 -18.52 1.08
N LEU A 257 4.58 -17.27 0.68
CA LEU A 257 3.28 -16.75 0.21
C LEU A 257 3.05 -16.94 -1.30
N GLY A 258 4.00 -17.54 -2.02
CA GLY A 258 3.86 -17.85 -3.44
C GLY A 258 3.95 -16.60 -4.35
N LEU A 259 4.63 -15.55 -3.93
CA LEU A 259 4.90 -14.42 -4.81
C LEU A 259 5.97 -14.81 -5.83
N THR A 260 5.59 -15.03 -7.07
CA THR A 260 6.47 -15.52 -8.14
C THR A 260 6.90 -14.43 -9.10
N THR A 261 6.07 -13.41 -9.30
CA THR A 261 6.31 -12.30 -10.24
C THR A 261 5.56 -11.03 -9.85
N GLY A 262 6.07 -9.87 -10.28
CA GLY A 262 5.44 -8.57 -10.09
C GLY A 262 5.96 -7.80 -8.87
N ALA A 263 5.42 -6.60 -8.64
CA ALA A 263 5.79 -5.77 -7.51
C ALA A 263 5.24 -6.34 -6.19
N PHE A 264 5.93 -6.05 -5.10
CA PHE A 264 5.41 -6.22 -3.75
C PHE A 264 5.71 -5.01 -2.87
N HIS A 265 4.84 -4.80 -1.90
CA HIS A 265 4.97 -3.85 -0.80
C HIS A 265 4.76 -4.63 0.50
N ALA A 266 5.78 -4.69 1.36
CA ALA A 266 5.74 -5.47 2.58
C ALA A 266 5.99 -4.60 3.80
N GLU A 267 4.98 -4.39 4.64
CA GLU A 267 5.07 -3.66 5.90
C GLU A 267 5.56 -4.57 7.01
N TYR A 268 6.51 -4.08 7.82
CA TYR A 268 7.10 -4.84 8.92
C TYR A 268 7.57 -3.92 10.04
N ARG A 269 7.73 -4.49 11.23
CA ARG A 269 8.44 -3.82 12.33
C ARG A 269 9.76 -4.51 12.62
N VAL A 270 10.76 -3.72 12.98
CA VAL A 270 12.03 -4.24 13.49
C VAL A 270 11.85 -4.42 15.00
N THR A 271 11.67 -5.67 15.41
CA THR A 271 11.53 -6.10 16.81
C THR A 271 12.87 -6.57 17.36
N ASP A 272 12.93 -6.90 18.66
CA ASP A 272 14.12 -7.49 19.28
C ASP A 272 14.52 -8.83 18.62
N ASP A 273 13.55 -9.56 18.02
CA ASP A 273 13.76 -10.81 17.31
C ASP A 273 14.10 -10.59 15.81
N GLY A 274 14.16 -9.34 15.36
CA GLY A 274 14.41 -8.96 13.97
C GLY A 274 13.14 -8.52 13.21
N PRO A 275 13.22 -8.40 11.85
CA PRO A 275 12.08 -7.95 11.04
C PRO A 275 10.91 -8.93 11.18
N THR A 276 9.71 -8.40 11.44
CA THR A 276 8.47 -9.18 11.62
C THR A 276 7.34 -8.55 10.82
N LEU A 277 6.72 -9.30 9.94
CA LEU A 277 5.74 -8.85 8.95
C LEU A 277 4.44 -8.35 9.60
N ILE A 278 3.98 -7.18 9.18
CA ILE A 278 2.63 -6.64 9.44
C ILE A 278 1.68 -7.07 8.31
N GLU A 279 2.06 -6.84 7.06
CA GLU A 279 1.32 -7.28 5.88
C GLU A 279 2.19 -7.22 4.62
N VAL A 280 1.80 -7.94 3.58
CA VAL A 280 2.37 -7.78 2.25
C VAL A 280 1.26 -7.73 1.21
N GLY A 281 1.37 -6.80 0.26
CA GLY A 281 0.54 -6.71 -0.92
C GLY A 281 1.34 -7.05 -2.18
N ALA A 282 0.74 -7.83 -3.07
CA ALA A 282 1.34 -8.19 -4.37
C ALA A 282 1.11 -7.08 -5.42
N ARG A 283 1.49 -5.86 -5.05
CA ARG A 283 1.37 -4.64 -5.86
C ARG A 283 2.35 -3.58 -5.37
N MET A 284 2.47 -2.50 -6.12
CA MET A 284 3.21 -1.32 -5.65
C MET A 284 2.51 -0.63 -4.46
N ALA A 285 3.29 0.00 -3.60
CA ALA A 285 2.77 0.83 -2.52
C ALA A 285 1.98 2.03 -3.05
N GLY A 286 0.99 2.48 -2.28
CA GLY A 286 0.35 3.79 -2.47
C GLY A 286 1.21 4.95 -1.96
N ASP A 287 0.54 6.07 -1.65
CA ASP A 287 1.16 7.20 -0.94
C ASP A 287 2.41 7.78 -1.65
N HIS A 288 2.46 7.74 -2.98
CA HIS A 288 3.60 8.15 -3.80
C HIS A 288 4.93 7.42 -3.50
N ILE A 289 4.87 6.29 -2.80
CA ILE A 289 6.08 5.53 -2.45
C ILE A 289 6.76 5.01 -3.72
N ALA A 290 6.01 4.54 -4.72
CA ALA A 290 6.60 4.02 -5.97
C ALA A 290 7.38 5.10 -6.74
N GLU A 291 6.90 6.34 -6.78
CA GLU A 291 7.59 7.49 -7.37
C GLU A 291 8.84 7.87 -6.56
N MET A 292 8.74 7.83 -5.22
CA MET A 292 9.88 8.06 -4.34
C MET A 292 10.95 6.97 -4.48
N VAL A 293 10.57 5.71 -4.72
CA VAL A 293 11.51 4.62 -5.04
C VAL A 293 12.28 4.95 -6.31
N GLU A 294 11.61 5.34 -7.41
CA GLU A 294 12.30 5.74 -8.64
C GLU A 294 13.23 6.93 -8.39
N THR A 295 12.81 7.91 -7.61
CA THR A 295 13.62 9.10 -7.24
C THR A 295 14.94 8.73 -6.58
N VAL A 296 14.92 7.81 -5.60
CA VAL A 296 16.11 7.48 -4.79
C VAL A 296 16.96 6.32 -5.33
N THR A 297 16.39 5.50 -6.24
CA THR A 297 17.12 4.33 -6.79
C THR A 297 17.45 4.48 -8.27
N GLY A 298 16.79 5.39 -8.98
CA GLY A 298 16.86 5.47 -10.44
C GLY A 298 16.20 4.29 -11.17
N LEU A 299 15.42 3.47 -10.46
CA LEU A 299 14.69 2.32 -11.01
C LEU A 299 13.19 2.48 -10.82
N SER A 300 12.45 2.44 -11.92
CA SER A 300 11.00 2.41 -11.88
C SER A 300 10.49 1.04 -11.46
N LEU A 301 9.84 0.99 -10.29
CA LEU A 301 9.22 -0.24 -9.78
C LEU A 301 8.10 -0.73 -10.71
N ALA A 302 7.38 0.19 -11.35
CA ALA A 302 6.35 -0.15 -12.33
C ALA A 302 6.95 -0.83 -13.57
N GLU A 303 8.08 -0.32 -14.10
CA GLU A 303 8.77 -0.97 -15.23
C GLU A 303 9.34 -2.33 -14.84
N ALA A 304 9.99 -2.43 -13.67
CA ALA A 304 10.54 -3.69 -13.17
C ALA A 304 9.44 -4.76 -13.01
N SER A 305 8.29 -4.37 -12.46
CA SER A 305 7.11 -5.24 -12.29
C SER A 305 6.53 -5.72 -13.64
N LEU A 306 6.33 -4.78 -14.59
CA LEU A 306 5.84 -5.13 -15.92
C LEU A 306 6.82 -6.03 -16.68
N ALA A 307 8.11 -5.73 -16.60
CA ALA A 307 9.14 -6.54 -17.24
C ALA A 307 9.20 -7.96 -16.65
N ALA A 308 9.04 -8.09 -15.33
CA ALA A 308 8.94 -9.38 -14.67
C ALA A 308 7.72 -10.17 -15.17
N ALA A 309 6.54 -9.56 -15.17
CA ALA A 309 5.29 -10.19 -15.62
C ALA A 309 5.28 -10.53 -17.12
N ALA A 310 6.02 -9.78 -17.94
CA ALA A 310 6.14 -10.03 -19.39
C ALA A 310 7.30 -10.97 -19.77
N GLY A 311 8.12 -11.41 -18.80
CA GLY A 311 9.29 -12.25 -19.05
C GLY A 311 10.39 -11.55 -19.89
N ILE A 312 10.43 -10.21 -19.92
CA ILE A 312 11.42 -9.43 -20.67
C ILE A 312 12.51 -8.85 -19.75
N PRO A 313 13.67 -8.42 -20.28
CA PRO A 313 14.68 -7.75 -19.45
C PRO A 313 14.10 -6.56 -18.68
N GLY A 314 14.49 -6.41 -17.40
CA GLY A 314 14.12 -5.27 -16.60
C GLY A 314 14.77 -3.96 -17.07
N PRO A 315 14.29 -2.80 -16.55
CA PRO A 315 14.89 -1.51 -16.88
C PRO A 315 16.34 -1.43 -16.37
N ALA A 316 17.19 -0.72 -17.11
CA ALA A 316 18.50 -0.35 -16.59
C ALA A 316 18.33 0.81 -15.58
N PRO A 317 19.08 0.79 -14.47
CA PRO A 317 19.05 1.91 -13.54
C PRO A 317 19.60 3.18 -14.20
N VAL A 318 18.96 4.31 -13.91
CA VAL A 318 19.48 5.64 -14.21
C VAL A 318 20.07 6.26 -12.95
N THR A 319 20.77 7.37 -13.08
CA THR A 319 21.29 8.09 -11.91
C THR A 319 20.12 8.55 -11.03
N PRO A 320 20.08 8.19 -9.73
CA PRO A 320 19.08 8.69 -8.80
C PRO A 320 19.06 10.23 -8.77
N SER A 321 17.86 10.80 -8.65
CA SER A 321 17.71 12.26 -8.60
C SER A 321 17.83 12.84 -7.19
N ALA A 322 17.77 11.99 -6.16
CA ALA A 322 18.02 12.35 -4.77
C ALA A 322 18.50 11.14 -3.95
N ALA A 323 19.18 11.41 -2.83
CA ALA A 323 19.59 10.35 -1.90
C ALA A 323 18.43 9.85 -1.02
N VAL A 324 17.52 10.76 -0.66
CA VAL A 324 16.34 10.49 0.19
C VAL A 324 15.15 11.24 -0.37
N ALA A 325 14.00 10.58 -0.40
CA ALA A 325 12.70 11.20 -0.71
C ALA A 325 11.73 10.99 0.45
N GLY A 326 10.78 11.90 0.61
CA GLY A 326 9.79 11.77 1.66
C GLY A 326 8.46 12.44 1.30
N ILE A 327 7.45 12.07 2.08
CA ILE A 327 6.11 12.66 2.05
C ILE A 327 5.68 12.96 3.48
N HIS A 328 5.06 14.12 3.67
CA HIS A 328 4.41 14.51 4.91
C HIS A 328 2.91 14.66 4.66
N PHE A 329 2.08 13.92 5.42
CA PHE A 329 0.63 14.06 5.38
C PHE A 329 0.16 15.05 6.44
N VAL A 330 -0.64 16.01 6.02
CA VAL A 330 -1.33 16.92 6.93
C VAL A 330 -2.57 16.20 7.44
N ALA A 331 -2.51 15.74 8.67
CA ALA A 331 -3.59 15.05 9.34
C ALA A 331 -3.64 15.50 10.82
N GLU A 332 -4.82 15.93 11.26
CA GLU A 332 -5.04 16.39 12.63
C GLU A 332 -6.19 15.57 13.25
N PRO A 333 -5.89 14.43 13.87
CA PRO A 333 -6.90 13.53 14.42
C PRO A 333 -7.87 14.17 15.42
N SER A 334 -7.40 15.19 16.16
CA SER A 334 -8.20 15.92 17.14
C SER A 334 -9.30 16.78 16.49
N LEU A 335 -9.20 17.03 15.19
CA LEU A 335 -10.15 17.82 14.40
C LEU A 335 -11.10 16.97 13.56
N ALA A 336 -11.08 15.65 13.72
CA ALA A 336 -12.00 14.75 13.03
C ALA A 336 -13.47 15.19 13.24
N GLY A 337 -14.26 15.19 12.18
CA GLY A 337 -15.65 15.67 12.16
C GLY A 337 -15.82 17.20 12.09
N ARG A 338 -14.75 17.98 12.30
CA ARG A 338 -14.81 19.45 12.24
C ARG A 338 -14.56 19.97 10.84
N ARG A 339 -15.07 21.18 10.56
CA ARG A 339 -14.73 21.93 9.33
C ARG A 339 -13.51 22.79 9.60
N TYR A 340 -12.50 22.67 8.76
CA TYR A 340 -11.37 23.59 8.81
C TYR A 340 -11.54 24.73 7.79
N THR A 341 -10.97 25.88 8.08
CA THR A 341 -11.10 27.11 7.27
C THR A 341 -9.82 27.43 6.49
N GLU A 342 -8.65 27.04 7.02
CA GLU A 342 -7.35 27.40 6.45
C GLU A 342 -6.30 26.34 6.82
N LEU A 343 -5.41 26.03 5.87
CA LEU A 343 -4.10 25.43 6.14
C LEU A 343 -3.07 26.55 6.22
N ARG A 344 -2.90 27.11 7.41
CA ARG A 344 -1.94 28.20 7.62
C ARG A 344 -0.52 27.68 7.44
N GLY A 345 0.32 28.46 6.73
CA GLY A 345 1.71 28.11 6.46
C GLY A 345 1.90 27.16 5.26
N TRP A 346 0.84 26.78 4.54
CA TRP A 346 0.92 25.89 3.38
C TRP A 346 1.78 26.47 2.25
N GLU A 347 1.53 27.72 1.85
CA GLU A 347 2.29 28.38 0.79
C GLU A 347 3.76 28.62 1.16
N GLU A 348 4.04 28.86 2.44
CA GLU A 348 5.41 28.97 2.95
C GLU A 348 6.11 27.62 2.98
N ALA A 349 5.39 26.55 3.32
CA ALA A 349 5.91 25.19 3.30
C ALA A 349 6.32 24.75 1.89
N LEU A 350 5.53 25.09 0.88
CA LEU A 350 5.85 24.83 -0.53
C LEU A 350 7.13 25.54 -1.02
N ARG A 351 7.57 26.62 -0.34
CA ARG A 351 8.80 27.36 -0.68
C ARG A 351 10.03 26.88 0.07
N ILE A 352 9.90 25.92 0.97
CA ILE A 352 11.04 25.35 1.68
C ILE A 352 11.93 24.61 0.68
N PRO A 353 13.25 24.87 0.62
CA PRO A 353 14.16 24.14 -0.26
C PRO A 353 14.07 22.62 -0.03
N GLY A 354 13.94 21.86 -1.12
CA GLY A 354 13.74 20.41 -1.09
C GLY A 354 12.27 19.99 -1.14
N VAL A 355 11.29 20.88 -0.93
CA VAL A 355 9.88 20.60 -1.17
C VAL A 355 9.57 20.77 -2.66
N HIS A 356 8.95 19.76 -3.27
CA HIS A 356 8.72 19.74 -4.73
C HIS A 356 7.26 19.93 -5.11
N GLY A 357 6.33 19.89 -4.15
CA GLY A 357 4.92 20.04 -4.39
C GLY A 357 4.08 19.46 -3.27
N GLY A 358 2.80 19.63 -3.40
CA GLY A 358 1.80 19.09 -2.47
C GLY A 358 0.42 19.23 -3.06
N GLU A 359 -0.52 18.52 -2.45
CA GLU A 359 -1.93 18.51 -2.83
C GLU A 359 -2.81 18.65 -1.59
N ILE A 360 -3.87 19.41 -1.70
CA ILE A 360 -4.93 19.49 -0.70
C ILE A 360 -6.06 18.58 -1.14
N SER A 361 -6.23 17.46 -0.43
CA SER A 361 -7.22 16.44 -0.74
C SER A 361 -8.62 16.80 -0.23
N ILE A 362 -8.70 17.51 0.90
CA ILE A 362 -9.95 18.00 1.47
C ILE A 362 -9.93 19.53 1.35
N PRO A 363 -10.79 20.15 0.52
CA PRO A 363 -10.82 21.62 0.39
C PRO A 363 -11.25 22.33 1.68
N ALA A 364 -10.74 23.53 1.91
CA ALA A 364 -11.17 24.40 3.02
C ALA A 364 -12.70 24.59 3.02
N GLY A 365 -13.30 24.61 4.20
CA GLY A 365 -14.74 24.65 4.39
C GLY A 365 -15.46 23.29 4.32
N GLN A 366 -14.77 22.23 3.92
CA GLN A 366 -15.31 20.87 4.00
C GLN A 366 -15.04 20.23 5.37
N PRO A 367 -15.90 19.29 5.82
CA PRO A 367 -15.65 18.57 7.05
C PRO A 367 -14.49 17.56 6.85
N ILE A 368 -13.58 17.51 7.81
CA ILE A 368 -12.61 16.43 7.93
C ILE A 368 -13.41 15.17 8.29
N PRO A 369 -13.28 14.06 7.55
CA PRO A 369 -13.96 12.81 7.92
C PRO A 369 -13.67 12.40 9.38
N ASP A 370 -14.71 12.02 10.11
CA ASP A 370 -14.57 11.51 11.49
C ASP A 370 -13.99 10.09 11.47
N ARG A 371 -12.73 10.00 11.10
CA ARG A 371 -11.97 8.75 10.93
C ARG A 371 -10.52 8.95 11.36
N GLN A 372 -9.88 7.87 11.79
CA GLN A 372 -8.50 7.86 12.25
C GLN A 372 -7.60 7.04 11.29
N ASP A 373 -7.81 7.23 9.99
CA ASP A 373 -7.11 6.53 8.91
C ASP A 373 -6.78 7.48 7.75
N LEU A 374 -6.29 6.93 6.63
CA LEU A 374 -5.88 7.72 5.46
C LEU A 374 -6.98 8.67 4.92
N ARG A 375 -8.27 8.36 5.14
CA ARG A 375 -9.40 9.13 4.62
C ARG A 375 -9.58 10.50 5.30
N SER A 376 -8.93 10.73 6.46
CA SER A 376 -8.94 12.01 7.17
C SER A 376 -7.72 12.89 6.89
N ARG A 377 -6.84 12.49 5.96
CA ARG A 377 -5.71 13.31 5.52
C ARG A 377 -6.21 14.51 4.73
N ILE A 378 -5.85 15.71 5.17
CA ILE A 378 -6.27 16.97 4.56
C ILE A 378 -5.47 17.25 3.29
N GLY A 379 -4.22 16.86 3.27
CA GLY A 379 -3.32 17.02 2.14
C GLY A 379 -1.97 16.41 2.41
N HIS A 380 -1.04 16.59 1.46
CA HIS A 380 0.33 16.12 1.60
C HIS A 380 1.35 17.05 0.93
N LEU A 381 2.59 16.96 1.36
CA LEU A 381 3.75 17.61 0.75
C LEU A 381 4.85 16.59 0.50
N MET A 382 5.43 16.62 -0.70
CA MET A 382 6.54 15.77 -1.10
C MET A 382 7.85 16.56 -1.06
N PHE A 383 8.93 15.88 -0.66
CA PHE A 383 10.25 16.49 -0.54
C PHE A 383 11.39 15.51 -0.84
N THR A 384 12.57 16.06 -1.16
CA THR A 384 13.82 15.32 -1.27
C THR A 384 14.90 15.96 -0.40
N ALA A 385 15.92 15.17 -0.06
CA ALA A 385 17.06 15.61 0.75
C ALA A 385 18.35 14.88 0.37
N ASP A 386 19.49 15.48 0.72
CA ASP A 386 20.81 14.92 0.45
C ASP A 386 21.21 13.78 1.42
N GLY A 387 20.44 13.61 2.50
CA GLY A 387 20.65 12.56 3.48
C GLY A 387 19.50 12.39 4.46
N TYR A 388 19.53 11.28 5.20
CA TYR A 388 18.45 10.93 6.14
C TYR A 388 18.21 12.00 7.22
N SER A 389 19.29 12.54 7.82
CA SER A 389 19.15 13.58 8.85
C SER A 389 18.52 14.87 8.31
N ASP A 390 18.82 15.22 7.06
CA ASP A 390 18.21 16.38 6.39
C ASP A 390 16.73 16.14 6.12
N ALA A 391 16.36 14.94 5.66
CA ALA A 391 14.98 14.55 5.45
C ALA A 391 14.15 14.63 6.75
N VAL A 392 14.72 14.16 7.87
CA VAL A 392 14.06 14.26 9.19
C VAL A 392 13.88 15.73 9.61
N ARG A 393 14.91 16.57 9.44
CA ARG A 393 14.81 18.01 9.74
C ARG A 393 13.79 18.73 8.85
N LEU A 394 13.80 18.41 7.55
CA LEU A 394 12.86 19.00 6.61
C LEU A 394 11.40 18.64 6.95
N ARG A 395 11.14 17.36 7.25
CA ARG A 395 9.83 16.95 7.71
C ARG A 395 9.41 17.66 9.00
N GLN A 396 10.31 17.84 9.96
CA GLN A 396 10.01 18.59 11.18
C GLN A 396 9.68 20.07 10.86
N ALA A 397 10.40 20.69 9.95
CA ALA A 397 10.11 22.05 9.52
C ALA A 397 8.72 22.18 8.86
N LEU A 398 8.25 21.15 8.15
CA LEU A 398 6.88 21.10 7.62
C LEU A 398 5.84 21.00 8.75
N LEU A 399 6.08 20.14 9.73
CA LEU A 399 5.21 19.99 10.92
C LEU A 399 5.08 21.31 11.69
N ASP A 400 6.19 22.02 11.89
CA ASP A 400 6.22 23.26 12.67
C ASP A 400 5.59 24.43 11.89
N ARG A 401 5.53 24.34 10.58
CA ARG A 401 5.05 25.42 9.70
C ARG A 401 3.55 25.35 9.44
N ILE A 402 3.01 24.14 9.28
CA ILE A 402 1.62 23.94 8.87
C ILE A 402 0.74 23.76 10.09
N SER A 403 -0.35 24.52 10.13
CA SER A 403 -1.40 24.35 11.14
C SER A 403 -2.79 24.38 10.52
N VAL A 404 -3.67 23.52 11.03
CA VAL A 404 -5.07 23.44 10.61
C VAL A 404 -5.90 24.41 11.45
N VAL A 405 -6.53 25.38 10.81
CA VAL A 405 -7.39 26.39 11.47
C VAL A 405 -8.85 25.96 11.29
N VAL A 406 -9.62 25.91 12.39
CA VAL A 406 -11.05 25.56 12.41
C VAL A 406 -11.91 26.74 12.81
#